data_6c1361f7f5b49d40884d4e05e80a2998
#
_entry.id   6c1361f7f5b49d40884d4e05e80a2998
#
_cell.length_a   1.000
_cell.length_b   1.000
_cell.length_c   1.000
_cell.angle_alpha   90.00
_cell.angle_beta   90.00
_cell.angle_gamma   90.00
#
_symmetry.space_group_name_H-M   'P 1'
#
loop_
_entity.id
_entity.type
_entity.pdbx_description
1 polymer ?
#
loop_
_entity_poly.entity_id
_entity_poly.type
_entity_poly.pdbx_seq_one_letter_code
_entity_poly.pdbx_strand_id
1 'polypeptide(L)'
;MSGRPRWYPKRLLDIGVQGDTEWKLIDTSSCSPASPSYMTLSYRWGSLPALKLTRSTAQAFHCGMPFLNLPQVYKDTVKVAHWFSVRYLWIDSLCIFQDSYEDWEKESSVMQDIYANSACNIAATASMNPEGGLFRRRRLEDVQPRYLRATLICSDEENYCIFDASYWDRQVATSPLHRRGWVFQECLLAPRVLHFGEDQILWECSMDRKCEAFPRGVPLLRSLRNSGMFSRSVDLDLQTTSSLSRHAFEFWNKIIESYSLCELTKPSDKLVALSGLAHLFQAATGQEYVAGVWKSRLQEFLDWRVYKPRAKVSTYCAPSWSWASIGGPVQPCGITNGSIYLLSVLDVNVSHSMIDPLGRVLSGSIVVKGLVIEISYHTSDHEGSLRRIEADGKSFLAHIYGDTLNTHFEDETRVYCLALKCYPVHKGNFFHDLALMGLLLHRESQTASEFSRIGHFHLMGTDSIEKFGIRISREKGSPPGYSTVDSSVIKII
;
A
#
# COMPACT_ATOMS: atom_id res chain seq x y z
N MET A 1 -7.27 12.74 -31.02
CA MET A 1 -6.65 11.68 -30.18
C MET A 1 -5.31 11.34 -30.80
N SER A 2 -4.22 11.85 -30.27
CA SER A 2 -2.87 11.76 -30.83
C SER A 2 -2.34 10.33 -30.66
N GLY A 3 -1.89 9.74 -31.76
CA GLY A 3 -1.39 8.37 -31.87
C GLY A 3 -0.07 8.15 -31.12
N ARG A 4 -0.10 8.02 -29.80
CA ARG A 4 0.99 7.34 -29.10
C ARG A 4 0.92 5.85 -29.46
N PRO A 5 2.06 5.19 -29.78
CA PRO A 5 2.05 3.76 -29.99
C PRO A 5 1.47 3.09 -28.73
N ARG A 6 0.45 2.25 -28.92
CA ARG A 6 -0.12 1.51 -27.81
C ARG A 6 0.90 0.50 -27.33
N TRP A 7 1.14 0.47 -26.04
CA TRP A 7 2.01 -0.49 -25.38
C TRP A 7 1.26 -1.82 -25.18
N TYR A 8 1.92 -2.96 -25.35
CA TYR A 8 1.38 -4.30 -25.16
C TYR A 8 2.29 -5.17 -24.31
N PRO A 9 1.74 -6.11 -23.52
CA PRO A 9 2.51 -7.15 -22.87
C PRO A 9 3.26 -8.00 -23.91
N LYS A 10 4.40 -8.54 -23.53
CA LYS A 10 5.19 -9.43 -24.40
C LYS A 10 4.42 -10.65 -24.87
N ARG A 11 3.56 -11.18 -23.98
CA ARG A 11 2.75 -12.39 -24.25
C ARG A 11 1.29 -12.13 -23.87
N LEU A 12 0.42 -12.73 -24.66
CA LEU A 12 -1.03 -12.74 -24.45
C LEU A 12 -1.60 -14.13 -24.73
N LEU A 13 -2.73 -14.43 -24.12
CA LEU A 13 -3.54 -15.58 -24.49
C LEU A 13 -4.50 -15.15 -25.60
N ASP A 14 -4.43 -15.79 -26.73
CA ASP A 14 -5.45 -15.72 -27.79
C ASP A 14 -6.53 -16.74 -27.47
N ILE A 15 -7.70 -16.26 -27.08
CA ILE A 15 -8.85 -17.08 -26.74
C ILE A 15 -9.84 -17.21 -27.93
N GLY A 16 -9.46 -16.72 -29.11
CA GLY A 16 -10.31 -16.76 -30.29
C GLY A 16 -11.60 -15.96 -30.15
N VAL A 17 -12.65 -16.47 -30.76
CA VAL A 17 -14.01 -15.89 -30.71
C VAL A 17 -14.98 -16.85 -30.00
N GLN A 18 -16.17 -16.38 -29.71
CA GLN A 18 -17.21 -17.23 -29.11
C GLN A 18 -17.53 -18.43 -30.01
N GLY A 19 -17.38 -19.62 -29.46
CA GLY A 19 -17.56 -20.89 -30.18
C GLY A 19 -16.26 -21.65 -30.40
N ASP A 20 -15.11 -21.00 -30.31
CA ASP A 20 -13.81 -21.68 -30.34
C ASP A 20 -13.65 -22.54 -29.08
N THR A 21 -12.91 -23.64 -29.20
CA THR A 21 -12.73 -24.64 -28.12
C THR A 21 -11.31 -24.67 -27.55
N GLU A 22 -10.39 -23.90 -28.13
CA GLU A 22 -8.98 -23.87 -27.79
C GLU A 22 -8.48 -22.44 -27.58
N TRP A 23 -7.46 -22.32 -26.74
CA TRP A 23 -6.68 -21.10 -26.52
C TRP A 23 -5.21 -21.35 -26.85
N LYS A 24 -4.47 -20.32 -27.15
CA LYS A 24 -3.03 -20.41 -27.37
C LYS A 24 -2.27 -19.19 -26.80
N LEU A 25 -1.04 -19.43 -26.40
CA LEU A 25 -0.12 -18.35 -26.05
C LEU A 25 0.47 -17.73 -27.31
N ILE A 26 0.49 -16.42 -27.40
CA ILE A 26 1.09 -15.68 -28.52
C ILE A 26 2.12 -14.69 -28.00
N ASP A 27 3.21 -14.51 -28.76
CA ASP A 27 4.16 -13.42 -28.58
C ASP A 27 3.71 -12.21 -29.39
N THR A 28 3.48 -11.08 -28.72
CA THR A 28 2.94 -9.87 -29.34
C THR A 28 3.89 -9.21 -30.34
N SER A 29 5.21 -9.44 -30.21
CA SER A 29 6.21 -8.96 -31.17
C SER A 29 6.09 -9.57 -32.56
N SER A 30 5.50 -10.76 -32.68
CA SER A 30 5.29 -11.47 -33.95
C SER A 30 3.90 -11.22 -34.55
N CYS A 31 3.01 -10.57 -33.79
CA CYS A 31 1.66 -10.24 -34.27
C CYS A 31 1.67 -8.79 -34.77
N SER A 32 1.34 -8.58 -36.03
CA SER A 32 1.02 -7.26 -36.58
C SER A 32 -0.50 -7.05 -36.52
N PRO A 33 -1.09 -6.59 -35.42
CA PRO A 33 -2.47 -6.25 -35.39
C PRO A 33 -2.68 -4.75 -35.25
N ALA A 34 -3.68 -4.28 -35.93
CA ALA A 34 -4.33 -3.04 -35.57
C ALA A 34 -4.84 -3.15 -34.13
N SER A 35 -4.01 -2.78 -33.15
CA SER A 35 -4.36 -2.54 -31.75
C SER A 35 -5.33 -3.53 -31.06
N PRO A 36 -4.91 -4.76 -30.69
CA PRO A 36 -5.79 -5.69 -30.00
C PRO A 36 -6.11 -5.16 -28.59
N SER A 37 -7.40 -5.09 -28.26
CA SER A 37 -7.85 -4.88 -26.88
C SER A 37 -7.65 -6.17 -26.10
N TYR A 38 -7.13 -6.10 -24.87
CA TYR A 38 -6.98 -7.25 -23.99
C TYR A 38 -7.54 -6.95 -22.60
N MET A 39 -7.93 -8.00 -21.87
CA MET A 39 -8.30 -7.93 -20.46
C MET A 39 -7.27 -8.64 -19.61
N THR A 40 -7.19 -8.26 -18.34
CA THR A 40 -6.34 -8.89 -17.33
C THR A 40 -7.19 -9.65 -16.33
N LEU A 41 -6.59 -10.63 -15.64
CA LEU A 41 -7.22 -11.38 -14.55
C LEU A 41 -6.43 -11.21 -13.27
N SER A 42 -7.10 -10.72 -12.22
CA SER A 42 -6.63 -10.78 -10.83
C SER A 42 -7.33 -11.90 -10.08
N TYR A 43 -6.58 -12.86 -9.52
CA TYR A 43 -7.13 -14.03 -8.83
C TYR A 43 -6.16 -14.54 -7.75
N ARG A 44 -6.60 -15.48 -6.93
CA ARG A 44 -5.74 -16.19 -5.96
C ARG A 44 -5.25 -17.51 -6.55
N TRP A 45 -3.93 -17.73 -6.49
CA TRP A 45 -3.30 -18.96 -6.99
C TRP A 45 -3.74 -20.22 -6.24
N GLY A 46 -4.03 -20.10 -4.92
CA GLY A 46 -4.34 -21.25 -4.08
C GLY A 46 -3.13 -22.14 -3.78
N SER A 47 -3.38 -23.27 -3.18
CA SER A 47 -2.36 -24.29 -2.81
C SER A 47 -2.28 -25.47 -3.79
N LEU A 48 -3.22 -25.58 -4.70
CA LEU A 48 -3.26 -26.68 -5.70
C LEU A 48 -2.25 -26.44 -6.82
N PRO A 49 -1.78 -27.51 -7.50
CA PRO A 49 -0.96 -27.39 -8.70
C PRO A 49 -1.68 -26.53 -9.73
N ALA A 50 -1.19 -25.34 -9.97
CA ALA A 50 -1.78 -24.42 -10.94
C ALA A 50 -1.22 -24.71 -12.35
N LEU A 51 -2.07 -24.49 -13.37
CA LEU A 51 -1.61 -24.44 -14.76
C LEU A 51 -0.65 -23.25 -14.92
N LYS A 52 0.59 -23.52 -15.35
CA LYS A 52 1.67 -22.53 -15.37
C LYS A 52 2.43 -22.58 -16.68
N LEU A 53 2.85 -21.41 -17.17
CA LEU A 53 3.84 -21.30 -18.21
C LEU A 53 5.23 -21.64 -17.63
N THR A 54 5.82 -22.69 -18.17
CA THR A 54 7.19 -23.14 -17.88
C THR A 54 7.87 -23.49 -19.19
N ARG A 55 9.19 -23.67 -19.18
CA ARG A 55 9.92 -24.11 -20.38
C ARG A 55 9.37 -25.43 -20.93
N SER A 56 8.87 -26.31 -20.08
CA SER A 56 8.28 -27.61 -20.48
C SER A 56 6.86 -27.49 -21.06
N THR A 57 6.08 -26.48 -20.68
CA THR A 57 4.69 -26.31 -21.16
C THR A 57 4.57 -25.32 -22.31
N ALA A 58 5.59 -24.49 -22.54
CA ALA A 58 5.53 -23.39 -23.50
C ALA A 58 5.14 -23.83 -24.91
N GLN A 59 5.74 -24.90 -25.43
CA GLN A 59 5.45 -25.37 -26.78
C GLN A 59 3.98 -25.81 -26.92
N ALA A 60 3.46 -26.54 -25.95
CA ALA A 60 2.06 -26.94 -25.95
C ALA A 60 1.11 -25.72 -25.92
N PHE A 61 1.44 -24.71 -25.12
CA PHE A 61 0.65 -23.48 -25.05
C PHE A 61 0.67 -22.68 -26.35
N HIS A 62 1.80 -22.65 -27.06
CA HIS A 62 1.89 -22.01 -28.38
C HIS A 62 1.15 -22.78 -29.48
N CYS A 63 1.10 -24.12 -29.38
CA CYS A 63 0.38 -24.97 -30.36
C CYS A 63 -1.14 -24.90 -30.21
N GLY A 64 -1.64 -24.66 -29.00
CA GLY A 64 -3.05 -24.61 -28.65
C GLY A 64 -3.45 -25.65 -27.61
N MET A 65 -4.29 -25.26 -26.69
CA MET A 65 -4.77 -26.05 -25.57
C MET A 65 -6.30 -25.97 -25.44
N PRO A 66 -6.98 -27.07 -25.15
CA PRO A 66 -8.43 -27.05 -24.96
C PRO A 66 -8.85 -26.20 -23.75
N PHE A 67 -9.92 -25.42 -23.86
CA PHE A 67 -10.49 -24.70 -22.72
C PHE A 67 -10.91 -25.62 -21.59
N LEU A 68 -11.22 -26.87 -21.89
CA LEU A 68 -11.60 -27.87 -20.87
C LEU A 68 -10.51 -28.04 -19.79
N ASN A 69 -9.25 -27.84 -20.15
CA ASN A 69 -8.10 -28.01 -19.26
C ASN A 69 -7.83 -26.77 -18.37
N LEU A 70 -8.54 -25.67 -18.59
CA LEU A 70 -8.41 -24.47 -17.76
C LEU A 70 -9.09 -24.66 -16.39
N PRO A 71 -8.54 -24.09 -15.30
CA PRO A 71 -9.26 -23.90 -14.05
C PRO A 71 -10.57 -23.12 -14.24
N GLN A 72 -11.51 -23.29 -13.31
CA GLN A 72 -12.85 -22.70 -13.46
C GLN A 72 -12.84 -21.18 -13.55
N VAL A 73 -12.00 -20.48 -12.76
CA VAL A 73 -11.84 -19.02 -12.84
C VAL A 73 -11.42 -18.59 -14.25
N TYR A 74 -10.50 -19.33 -14.90
CA TYR A 74 -10.03 -18.97 -16.25
C TYR A 74 -11.10 -19.24 -17.31
N LYS A 75 -11.84 -20.36 -17.19
CA LYS A 75 -12.99 -20.65 -18.06
C LYS A 75 -14.05 -19.55 -18.00
N ASP A 76 -14.34 -19.10 -16.78
CA ASP A 76 -15.34 -18.04 -16.59
C ASP A 76 -14.80 -16.69 -17.09
N THR A 77 -13.48 -16.43 -16.93
CA THR A 77 -12.82 -15.23 -17.50
C THR A 77 -12.91 -15.21 -19.03
N VAL A 78 -12.71 -16.35 -19.68
CA VAL A 78 -12.88 -16.47 -21.15
C VAL A 78 -14.32 -16.13 -21.55
N LYS A 79 -15.33 -16.64 -20.84
CA LYS A 79 -16.75 -16.30 -21.10
C LYS A 79 -16.99 -14.81 -20.96
N VAL A 80 -16.47 -14.19 -19.89
CA VAL A 80 -16.61 -12.73 -19.67
C VAL A 80 -15.94 -11.95 -20.80
N ALA A 81 -14.73 -12.32 -21.19
CA ALA A 81 -14.03 -11.66 -22.29
C ALA A 81 -14.81 -11.76 -23.62
N HIS A 82 -15.36 -12.92 -23.94
CA HIS A 82 -16.19 -13.11 -25.12
C HIS A 82 -17.46 -12.25 -25.06
N TRP A 83 -18.11 -12.08 -23.91
CA TRP A 83 -19.28 -11.18 -23.77
C TRP A 83 -18.94 -9.72 -24.06
N PHE A 84 -17.70 -9.31 -23.80
CA PHE A 84 -17.19 -7.99 -24.15
C PHE A 84 -16.51 -7.93 -25.53
N SER A 85 -16.59 -9.00 -26.32
CA SER A 85 -15.94 -9.13 -27.65
C SER A 85 -14.44 -8.87 -27.61
N VAL A 86 -13.78 -9.27 -26.49
CA VAL A 86 -12.33 -9.17 -26.30
C VAL A 86 -11.70 -10.55 -26.54
N ARG A 87 -10.76 -10.60 -27.49
CA ARG A 87 -10.10 -11.83 -27.94
C ARG A 87 -8.86 -12.19 -27.12
N TYR A 88 -8.26 -11.24 -26.41
CA TYR A 88 -6.97 -11.45 -25.76
C TYR A 88 -7.07 -11.29 -24.26
N LEU A 89 -6.40 -12.20 -23.54
CA LEU A 89 -6.30 -12.16 -22.09
C LEU A 89 -4.84 -12.12 -21.65
N TRP A 90 -4.57 -11.48 -20.53
CA TRP A 90 -3.33 -11.60 -19.80
C TRP A 90 -3.60 -12.20 -18.42
N ILE A 91 -2.95 -13.33 -18.14
CA ILE A 91 -3.02 -14.06 -16.86
C ILE A 91 -1.58 -14.34 -16.44
N ASP A 92 -1.18 -13.85 -15.27
CA ASP A 92 0.19 -13.90 -14.75
C ASP A 92 0.82 -15.30 -14.83
N SER A 93 0.09 -16.34 -14.41
CA SER A 93 0.59 -17.71 -14.42
C SER A 93 0.80 -18.29 -15.81
N LEU A 94 0.15 -17.75 -16.84
CA LEU A 94 0.19 -18.23 -18.23
C LEU A 94 0.97 -17.31 -19.17
N CYS A 95 1.28 -16.08 -18.73
CA CYS A 95 2.01 -15.10 -19.53
C CYS A 95 3.43 -14.83 -19.03
N ILE A 96 3.78 -15.29 -17.80
CA ILE A 96 5.12 -15.18 -17.21
C ILE A 96 5.69 -16.57 -17.02
N PHE A 97 6.96 -16.79 -17.42
CA PHE A 97 7.65 -18.05 -17.14
C PHE A 97 7.87 -18.21 -15.65
N GLN A 98 7.22 -19.22 -15.04
CA GLN A 98 7.25 -19.43 -13.60
C GLN A 98 8.51 -20.17 -13.13
N ASP A 99 9.29 -20.72 -14.06
CA ASP A 99 10.58 -21.38 -13.85
C ASP A 99 11.77 -20.53 -14.32
N SER A 100 11.58 -19.23 -14.57
CA SER A 100 12.63 -18.27 -14.94
C SER A 100 12.56 -17.01 -14.09
N TYR A 101 13.55 -16.84 -13.19
CA TYR A 101 13.66 -15.63 -12.38
C TYR A 101 13.87 -14.37 -13.25
N GLU A 102 14.67 -14.49 -14.31
CA GLU A 102 14.94 -13.39 -15.22
C GLU A 102 13.68 -12.91 -15.97
N ASP A 103 12.83 -13.83 -16.43
CA ASP A 103 11.57 -13.48 -17.08
C ASP A 103 10.60 -12.86 -16.06
N TRP A 104 10.52 -13.43 -14.86
CA TRP A 104 9.72 -12.87 -13.77
C TRP A 104 10.14 -11.44 -13.41
N GLU A 105 11.44 -11.19 -13.28
CA GLU A 105 11.97 -9.87 -12.90
C GLU A 105 11.66 -8.81 -13.99
N LYS A 106 11.79 -9.18 -15.27
CA LYS A 106 11.42 -8.30 -16.39
C LYS A 106 9.93 -8.04 -16.46
N GLU A 107 9.10 -9.08 -16.37
CA GLU A 107 7.64 -8.94 -16.47
C GLU A 107 7.05 -8.22 -15.24
N SER A 108 7.58 -8.45 -14.04
CA SER A 108 7.16 -7.75 -12.81
C SER A 108 7.43 -6.25 -12.87
N SER A 109 8.53 -5.82 -13.48
CA SER A 109 8.87 -4.40 -13.65
C SER A 109 7.95 -3.64 -14.61
N VAL A 110 7.25 -4.35 -15.50
CA VAL A 110 6.30 -3.77 -16.46
C VAL A 110 4.82 -4.06 -16.12
N MET A 111 4.55 -4.71 -14.99
CA MET A 111 3.16 -5.01 -14.58
C MET A 111 2.27 -3.77 -14.52
N GLN A 112 2.82 -2.62 -14.15
CA GLN A 112 2.09 -1.35 -14.19
C GLN A 112 1.52 -1.06 -15.58
N ASP A 113 2.32 -1.27 -16.62
CA ASP A 113 1.90 -1.00 -17.99
C ASP A 113 0.91 -2.05 -18.49
N ILE A 114 1.06 -3.30 -18.04
CA ILE A 114 0.13 -4.39 -18.35
C ILE A 114 -1.27 -4.06 -17.87
N TYR A 115 -1.42 -3.69 -16.61
CA TYR A 115 -2.75 -3.36 -16.06
C TYR A 115 -3.26 -2.01 -16.53
N ALA A 116 -2.41 -0.97 -16.61
CA ALA A 116 -2.80 0.36 -17.04
C ALA A 116 -3.26 0.45 -18.51
N ASN A 117 -2.78 -0.44 -19.38
CA ASN A 117 -3.17 -0.48 -20.79
C ASN A 117 -4.25 -1.54 -21.10
N SER A 118 -4.71 -2.31 -20.10
CA SER A 118 -5.81 -3.26 -20.26
C SER A 118 -7.13 -2.55 -20.51
N ALA A 119 -8.03 -3.19 -21.23
CA ALA A 119 -9.40 -2.66 -21.41
C ALA A 119 -10.17 -2.71 -20.09
N CYS A 120 -10.00 -3.79 -19.34
CA CYS A 120 -10.60 -4.02 -18.03
C CYS A 120 -9.84 -5.11 -17.30
N ASN A 121 -9.72 -4.99 -16.00
CA ASN A 121 -9.25 -6.05 -15.12
C ASN A 121 -10.46 -6.84 -14.59
N ILE A 122 -10.47 -8.14 -14.78
CA ILE A 122 -11.44 -9.06 -14.18
C ILE A 122 -10.89 -9.50 -12.85
N ALA A 123 -11.59 -9.22 -11.76
CA ALA A 123 -11.16 -9.54 -10.41
C ALA A 123 -12.03 -10.67 -9.83
N ALA A 124 -11.41 -11.82 -9.58
CA ALA A 124 -12.04 -12.98 -8.94
C ALA A 124 -12.17 -12.76 -7.42
N THR A 125 -12.88 -11.70 -7.02
CA THR A 125 -12.89 -11.09 -5.68
C THR A 125 -13.27 -12.08 -4.59
N ALA A 126 -14.30 -12.90 -4.82
CA ALA A 126 -14.79 -13.88 -3.85
C ALA A 126 -14.11 -15.25 -3.94
N SER A 127 -13.27 -15.50 -4.96
CA SER A 127 -12.71 -16.83 -5.17
C SER A 127 -11.45 -17.05 -4.34
N MET A 128 -11.44 -18.13 -3.57
CA MET A 128 -10.31 -18.49 -2.71
C MET A 128 -9.16 -19.16 -3.48
N ASN A 129 -9.44 -19.73 -4.66
CA ASN A 129 -8.49 -20.44 -5.51
C ASN A 129 -9.00 -20.47 -6.97
N PRO A 130 -8.21 -20.96 -7.95
CA PRO A 130 -8.60 -20.97 -9.35
C PRO A 130 -9.83 -21.85 -9.67
N GLU A 131 -10.16 -22.84 -8.84
CA GLU A 131 -11.30 -23.74 -9.04
C GLU A 131 -12.63 -23.13 -8.57
N GLY A 132 -12.58 -22.03 -7.79
CA GLY A 132 -13.79 -21.41 -7.22
C GLY A 132 -14.71 -20.73 -8.23
N GLY A 133 -14.24 -20.48 -9.46
CA GLY A 133 -15.00 -19.78 -10.50
C GLY A 133 -15.30 -18.31 -10.20
N LEU A 134 -15.93 -17.61 -11.13
CA LEU A 134 -16.36 -16.22 -10.98
C LEU A 134 -17.83 -16.12 -10.59
N PHE A 135 -18.68 -17.01 -11.12
CA PHE A 135 -20.11 -16.92 -10.96
C PHE A 135 -20.57 -17.58 -9.66
N ARG A 136 -21.50 -16.90 -8.96
CA ARG A 136 -22.11 -17.36 -7.71
C ARG A 136 -23.62 -17.55 -7.88
N ARG A 137 -24.19 -18.52 -7.19
CA ARG A 137 -25.64 -18.59 -7.01
C ARG A 137 -26.04 -17.52 -5.98
N ARG A 138 -26.89 -16.60 -6.38
CA ARG A 138 -27.32 -15.47 -5.56
C ARG A 138 -28.84 -15.41 -5.51
N ARG A 139 -29.38 -14.90 -4.41
CA ARG A 139 -30.81 -14.63 -4.30
C ARG A 139 -31.09 -13.24 -4.82
N LEU A 140 -32.23 -13.06 -5.46
CA LEU A 140 -32.64 -11.76 -6.01
C LEU A 140 -32.71 -10.67 -4.92
N GLU A 141 -33.10 -11.07 -3.71
CA GLU A 141 -33.21 -10.18 -2.54
C GLU A 141 -31.86 -9.58 -2.09
N ASP A 142 -30.75 -10.27 -2.36
CA ASP A 142 -29.40 -9.82 -2.02
C ASP A 142 -28.86 -8.76 -3.02
N VAL A 143 -29.46 -8.70 -4.22
CA VAL A 143 -29.08 -7.78 -5.30
C VAL A 143 -30.04 -6.60 -5.47
N GLN A 144 -31.18 -6.58 -4.76
CA GLN A 144 -32.13 -5.48 -4.84
C GLN A 144 -31.87 -4.44 -3.74
N PRO A 145 -31.97 -3.12 -4.06
CA PRO A 145 -31.97 -2.07 -3.05
C PRO A 145 -33.14 -2.25 -2.09
N ARG A 146 -32.91 -2.04 -0.80
CA ARG A 146 -33.97 -2.05 0.21
C ARG A 146 -34.55 -0.65 0.37
N TYR A 147 -35.86 -0.54 0.34
CA TYR A 147 -36.58 0.70 0.51
C TYR A 147 -37.38 0.69 1.82
N LEU A 148 -37.35 1.82 2.52
CA LEU A 148 -38.18 2.09 3.69
C LEU A 148 -39.15 3.23 3.35
N ARG A 149 -40.42 3.07 3.66
CA ARG A 149 -41.40 4.17 3.69
C ARG A 149 -41.37 4.84 5.04
N ALA A 150 -41.09 6.12 5.08
CA ALA A 150 -41.05 6.89 6.33
C ALA A 150 -41.28 8.37 6.06
N THR A 151 -41.76 9.06 7.08
CA THR A 151 -41.83 10.52 7.17
C THR A 151 -40.65 11.04 7.99
N LEU A 152 -39.45 11.08 7.39
CA LEU A 152 -38.23 11.45 8.12
C LEU A 152 -37.91 12.95 8.03
N ILE A 153 -38.22 13.59 6.91
CA ILE A 153 -37.80 14.97 6.62
C ILE A 153 -38.98 15.85 6.23
N CYS A 154 -39.99 15.29 5.55
CA CYS A 154 -41.18 15.98 5.11
C CYS A 154 -42.44 15.38 5.73
N SER A 155 -43.56 16.10 5.68
CA SER A 155 -44.86 15.66 6.22
C SER A 155 -45.47 14.48 5.41
N ASP A 156 -44.99 14.24 4.20
CA ASP A 156 -45.50 13.18 3.33
C ASP A 156 -44.64 11.92 3.42
N GLU A 157 -45.26 10.75 3.23
CA GLU A 157 -44.56 9.48 3.17
C GLU A 157 -43.68 9.40 1.91
N GLU A 158 -42.37 9.26 2.12
CA GLU A 158 -41.40 9.09 1.04
C GLU A 158 -40.69 7.71 1.09
N ASN A 159 -40.22 7.25 -0.06
CA ASN A 159 -39.41 6.03 -0.15
C ASN A 159 -37.94 6.37 0.01
N TYR A 160 -37.35 5.90 1.08
CA TYR A 160 -35.91 6.03 1.36
C TYR A 160 -35.18 4.74 0.99
N CYS A 161 -34.11 4.86 0.21
CA CYS A 161 -33.22 3.73 -0.06
C CYS A 161 -32.25 3.55 1.09
N ILE A 162 -32.27 2.40 1.74
CA ILE A 162 -31.31 2.05 2.78
C ILE A 162 -30.07 1.45 2.11
N PHE A 163 -28.93 2.07 2.35
CA PHE A 163 -27.64 1.61 1.84
C PHE A 163 -26.64 1.47 3.00
N ASP A 164 -25.94 0.34 3.05
CA ASP A 164 -24.84 0.11 3.98
C ASP A 164 -23.58 0.81 3.46
N ALA A 165 -23.14 1.86 4.16
CA ALA A 165 -21.96 2.64 3.80
C ALA A 165 -20.66 1.79 3.77
N SER A 166 -20.61 0.67 4.51
CA SER A 166 -19.48 -0.26 4.55
C SER A 166 -19.57 -1.39 3.51
N TYR A 167 -20.63 -1.41 2.68
CA TYR A 167 -20.90 -2.48 1.74
C TYR A 167 -19.72 -2.74 0.78
N TRP A 168 -19.16 -1.68 0.20
CA TRP A 168 -18.03 -1.79 -0.70
C TRP A 168 -16.79 -2.37 0.00
N ASP A 169 -16.49 -1.90 1.21
CA ASP A 169 -15.34 -2.36 1.97
C ASP A 169 -15.47 -3.84 2.31
N ARG A 170 -16.68 -4.31 2.66
CA ARG A 170 -16.92 -5.72 2.92
C ARG A 170 -16.84 -6.59 1.67
N GLN A 171 -17.36 -6.13 0.55
CA GLN A 171 -17.40 -6.92 -0.69
C GLN A 171 -16.07 -6.91 -1.44
N VAL A 172 -15.32 -5.82 -1.36
CA VAL A 172 -14.09 -5.62 -2.14
C VAL A 172 -12.86 -5.55 -1.22
N ALA A 173 -12.74 -4.52 -0.37
CA ALA A 173 -11.50 -4.22 0.34
C ALA A 173 -11.08 -5.33 1.32
N THR A 174 -12.01 -5.97 2.01
CA THR A 174 -11.73 -7.07 2.94
C THR A 174 -11.82 -8.46 2.31
N SER A 175 -12.06 -8.53 1.00
CA SER A 175 -12.20 -9.81 0.28
C SER A 175 -10.88 -10.61 0.27
N PRO A 176 -10.97 -11.93 0.09
CA PRO A 176 -9.78 -12.76 0.00
C PRO A 176 -8.78 -12.30 -1.06
N LEU A 177 -9.25 -11.86 -2.22
CA LEU A 177 -8.40 -11.40 -3.31
C LEU A 177 -7.60 -10.15 -2.91
N HIS A 178 -8.25 -9.15 -2.31
CA HIS A 178 -7.64 -7.85 -1.98
C HIS A 178 -6.67 -7.90 -0.80
N ARG A 179 -6.56 -9.04 -0.12
CA ARG A 179 -5.50 -9.29 0.86
C ARG A 179 -4.14 -9.57 0.20
N ARG A 180 -4.09 -9.83 -1.10
CA ARG A 180 -2.83 -10.04 -1.83
C ARG A 180 -2.16 -8.72 -2.17
N GLY A 181 -0.88 -8.56 -1.80
CA GLY A 181 -0.12 -7.32 -2.05
C GLY A 181 -0.04 -6.94 -3.52
N TRP A 182 0.17 -7.89 -4.41
CA TRP A 182 0.21 -7.63 -5.86
C TRP A 182 -1.11 -7.10 -6.41
N VAL A 183 -2.23 -7.63 -5.94
CA VAL A 183 -3.59 -7.23 -6.39
C VAL A 183 -3.88 -5.76 -6.07
N PHE A 184 -3.22 -5.20 -5.05
CA PHE A 184 -3.39 -3.79 -4.69
C PHE A 184 -3.06 -2.87 -5.87
N GLN A 185 -1.89 -3.05 -6.50
CA GLN A 185 -1.54 -2.26 -7.68
C GLN A 185 -2.34 -2.68 -8.92
N GLU A 186 -2.61 -3.98 -9.12
CA GLU A 186 -3.36 -4.50 -10.27
C GLU A 186 -4.72 -3.80 -10.41
N CYS A 187 -5.45 -3.71 -9.29
CA CYS A 187 -6.75 -3.04 -9.27
C CYS A 187 -6.64 -1.52 -9.35
N LEU A 188 -5.65 -0.87 -8.73
CA LEU A 188 -5.50 0.58 -8.78
C LEU A 188 -5.04 1.10 -10.15
N LEU A 189 -4.19 0.34 -10.84
CA LEU A 189 -3.63 0.74 -12.13
C LEU A 189 -4.57 0.49 -13.31
N ALA A 190 -5.39 -0.56 -13.25
CA ALA A 190 -6.33 -0.87 -14.33
C ALA A 190 -7.34 0.27 -14.51
N PRO A 191 -7.63 0.72 -15.75
CA PRO A 191 -8.59 1.81 -15.99
C PRO A 191 -10.02 1.46 -15.55
N ARG A 192 -10.34 0.16 -15.54
CA ARG A 192 -11.64 -0.41 -15.15
C ARG A 192 -11.40 -1.73 -14.43
N VAL A 193 -12.19 -2.01 -13.41
CA VAL A 193 -12.20 -3.31 -12.73
C VAL A 193 -13.62 -3.83 -12.62
N LEU A 194 -13.79 -5.09 -13.01
CA LEU A 194 -15.03 -5.83 -12.84
C LEU A 194 -14.82 -6.86 -11.73
N HIS A 195 -15.39 -6.59 -10.56
CA HIS A 195 -15.27 -7.43 -9.39
C HIS A 195 -16.37 -8.48 -9.34
N PHE A 196 -16.00 -9.74 -9.29
CA PHE A 196 -16.91 -10.86 -9.02
C PHE A 196 -16.90 -11.13 -7.51
N GLY A 197 -17.76 -10.41 -6.81
CA GLY A 197 -17.96 -10.51 -5.36
C GLY A 197 -18.81 -11.71 -4.96
N GLU A 198 -19.00 -11.92 -3.65
CA GLU A 198 -19.84 -13.00 -3.14
C GLU A 198 -21.31 -12.75 -3.43
N ASP A 199 -21.80 -11.55 -3.14
CA ASP A 199 -23.21 -11.20 -3.24
C ASP A 199 -23.58 -10.56 -4.58
N GLN A 200 -22.67 -9.76 -5.16
CA GLN A 200 -22.94 -8.98 -6.38
C GLN A 200 -21.71 -8.88 -7.28
N ILE A 201 -21.94 -8.55 -8.54
CA ILE A 201 -20.91 -8.04 -9.45
C ILE A 201 -20.80 -6.53 -9.22
N LEU A 202 -19.56 -6.04 -9.08
CA LEU A 202 -19.30 -4.63 -8.85
C LEU A 202 -18.37 -4.10 -9.96
N TRP A 203 -18.57 -2.85 -10.30
CA TRP A 203 -17.77 -2.14 -11.29
C TRP A 203 -17.07 -0.96 -10.67
N GLU A 204 -15.81 -0.78 -11.00
CA GLU A 204 -15.03 0.38 -10.59
C GLU A 204 -14.23 0.94 -11.75
N CYS A 205 -14.27 2.26 -11.92
CA CYS A 205 -13.40 3.00 -12.83
C CYS A 205 -12.97 4.33 -12.17
N SER A 206 -12.16 5.13 -12.86
CA SER A 206 -11.71 6.43 -12.35
C SER A 206 -12.86 7.43 -12.07
N MET A 207 -14.02 7.25 -12.71
CA MET A 207 -15.14 8.18 -12.61
C MET A 207 -16.24 7.71 -11.67
N ASP A 208 -16.43 6.37 -11.55
CA ASP A 208 -17.66 5.87 -10.94
C ASP A 208 -17.48 4.46 -10.35
N ARG A 209 -18.30 4.17 -9.35
CA ARG A 209 -18.48 2.85 -8.73
C ARG A 209 -19.93 2.43 -8.88
N LYS A 210 -20.14 1.20 -9.35
CA LYS A 210 -21.47 0.62 -9.58
C LYS A 210 -21.51 -0.79 -9.03
N CYS A 211 -22.71 -1.25 -8.73
CA CYS A 211 -22.98 -2.65 -8.46
C CYS A 211 -24.38 -3.01 -9.02
N GLU A 212 -24.75 -4.27 -8.97
CA GLU A 212 -26.04 -4.72 -9.50
C GLU A 212 -27.22 -4.02 -8.79
N ALA A 213 -27.12 -3.77 -7.47
CA ALA A 213 -28.13 -2.99 -6.74
C ALA A 213 -28.16 -1.50 -7.13
N PHE A 214 -27.05 -0.94 -7.54
CA PHE A 214 -26.90 0.48 -7.90
C PHE A 214 -26.20 0.64 -9.24
N PRO A 215 -26.86 0.28 -10.36
CA PRO A 215 -26.23 0.30 -11.68
C PRO A 215 -25.96 1.71 -12.22
N ARG A 216 -26.57 2.73 -11.63
CA ARG A 216 -26.36 4.15 -11.96
C ARG A 216 -25.27 4.82 -11.11
N GLY A 217 -24.74 4.14 -10.11
CA GLY A 217 -23.71 4.62 -9.19
C GLY A 217 -24.06 4.33 -7.74
N VAL A 218 -23.04 3.96 -6.96
CA VAL A 218 -23.19 3.68 -5.53
C VAL A 218 -23.21 5.00 -4.76
N PRO A 219 -24.24 5.28 -3.92
CA PRO A 219 -24.31 6.53 -3.16
C PRO A 219 -23.13 6.72 -2.21
N LEU A 220 -22.65 7.97 -2.07
CA LEU A 220 -21.76 8.45 -1.00
C LEU A 220 -20.37 7.78 -0.85
N LEU A 221 -19.92 6.97 -1.81
CA LEU A 221 -18.61 6.32 -1.70
C LEU A 221 -17.47 7.20 -2.25
N ARG A 222 -16.64 7.72 -1.35
CA ARG A 222 -15.33 8.26 -1.71
C ARG A 222 -14.26 7.16 -1.55
N SER A 223 -13.56 6.80 -2.62
CA SER A 223 -12.46 5.85 -2.58
C SER A 223 -11.12 6.53 -2.78
N LEU A 224 -10.02 5.79 -2.56
CA LEU A 224 -8.68 6.19 -2.97
C LEU A 224 -8.64 6.52 -4.48
N ARG A 225 -9.37 5.78 -5.32
CA ARG A 225 -9.50 6.06 -6.76
C ARG A 225 -10.23 7.37 -7.05
N ASN A 226 -11.31 7.66 -6.31
CA ASN A 226 -12.10 8.87 -6.49
C ASN A 226 -11.45 10.12 -5.87
N SER A 227 -10.32 9.96 -5.15
CA SER A 227 -9.53 11.10 -4.70
C SER A 227 -8.86 11.85 -5.86
N GLY A 228 -9.11 11.42 -7.10
CA GLY A 228 -8.63 12.07 -8.31
C GLY A 228 -7.17 11.79 -8.65
N MET A 229 -6.38 11.23 -7.73
CA MET A 229 -4.93 11.09 -7.90
C MET A 229 -4.50 9.99 -8.89
N PHE A 230 -5.35 9.00 -9.16
CA PHE A 230 -5.11 8.00 -10.21
C PHE A 230 -5.87 8.26 -11.50
N SER A 231 -6.68 9.32 -11.57
CA SER A 231 -7.22 9.79 -12.84
C SER A 231 -6.07 10.39 -13.66
N ARG A 232 -5.94 10.00 -14.95
CA ARG A 232 -4.99 10.61 -15.91
C ARG A 232 -5.18 12.13 -16.11
N SER A 233 -6.19 12.73 -15.48
CA SER A 233 -6.57 14.13 -15.53
C SER A 233 -6.48 14.82 -14.18
N VAL A 234 -5.70 14.29 -13.22
CA VAL A 234 -5.44 15.06 -12.02
C VAL A 234 -4.50 16.17 -12.40
N ASP A 235 -5.06 17.36 -12.50
CA ASP A 235 -4.41 18.60 -12.10
C ASP A 235 -4.11 18.49 -10.59
N LEU A 236 -3.14 17.60 -10.23
CA LEU A 236 -2.32 17.91 -9.11
C LEU A 236 -1.81 19.32 -9.46
N ASP A 237 -1.95 20.27 -8.55
CA ASP A 237 -1.21 21.54 -8.61
C ASP A 237 0.29 21.18 -8.59
N LEU A 238 0.72 20.59 -9.71
CA LEU A 238 2.04 20.08 -10.00
C LEU A 238 2.88 21.25 -10.51
N GLN A 239 2.86 22.33 -9.74
CA GLN A 239 4.02 23.18 -9.77
C GLN A 239 5.17 22.29 -9.29
N THR A 240 6.18 22.14 -10.11
CA THR A 240 7.48 21.53 -9.80
C THR A 240 8.09 22.27 -8.60
N THR A 241 7.54 22.00 -7.42
CA THR A 241 8.03 22.52 -6.16
C THR A 241 9.17 21.62 -5.69
N SER A 242 10.15 22.19 -5.03
CA SER A 242 11.30 21.49 -4.48
C SER A 242 10.91 20.40 -3.45
N SER A 243 9.65 20.36 -3.01
CA SER A 243 9.12 19.42 -2.02
C SER A 243 7.72 18.91 -2.39
N LEU A 244 7.42 17.69 -1.97
CA LEU A 244 6.12 17.04 -2.13
C LEU A 244 5.02 17.89 -1.45
N SER A 245 3.90 18.12 -2.13
CA SER A 245 2.75 18.82 -1.56
C SER A 245 2.16 18.05 -0.38
N ARG A 246 1.49 18.77 0.55
CA ARG A 246 0.83 18.14 1.70
C ARG A 246 -0.22 17.10 1.25
N HIS A 247 -1.01 17.43 0.25
CA HIS A 247 -2.04 16.52 -0.28
C HIS A 247 -1.43 15.23 -0.86
N ALA A 248 -0.35 15.34 -1.64
CA ALA A 248 0.36 14.19 -2.18
C ALA A 248 1.01 13.34 -1.07
N PHE A 249 1.56 13.97 -0.02
CA PHE A 249 2.09 13.28 1.15
C PHE A 249 0.99 12.49 1.89
N GLU A 250 -0.13 13.13 2.20
CA GLU A 250 -1.25 12.48 2.89
C GLU A 250 -1.83 11.31 2.06
N PHE A 251 -1.84 11.48 0.74
CA PHE A 251 -2.29 10.43 -0.16
C PHE A 251 -1.34 9.22 -0.17
N TRP A 252 -0.02 9.46 -0.26
CA TRP A 252 0.96 8.37 -0.19
C TRP A 252 0.88 7.62 1.15
N ASN A 253 0.66 8.32 2.24
CA ASN A 253 0.41 7.71 3.55
C ASN A 253 -0.81 6.78 3.55
N LYS A 254 -1.91 7.15 2.88
CA LYS A 254 -3.07 6.27 2.71
C LYS A 254 -2.76 5.03 1.88
N ILE A 255 -1.89 5.16 0.87
CA ILE A 255 -1.39 4.00 0.11
C ILE A 255 -0.60 3.09 1.04
N ILE A 256 0.36 3.60 1.81
CA ILE A 256 1.15 2.83 2.77
C ILE A 256 0.23 2.11 3.76
N GLU A 257 -0.70 2.81 4.38
CA GLU A 257 -1.65 2.27 5.35
C GLU A 257 -2.46 1.12 4.74
N SER A 258 -3.09 1.34 3.59
CA SER A 258 -3.93 0.34 2.92
C SER A 258 -3.12 -0.85 2.39
N TYR A 259 -1.96 -0.60 1.79
CA TYR A 259 -1.09 -1.64 1.25
C TYR A 259 -0.46 -2.50 2.34
N SER A 260 -0.10 -1.92 3.48
CA SER A 260 0.50 -2.65 4.60
C SER A 260 -0.44 -3.67 5.25
N LEU A 261 -1.75 -3.58 5.02
CA LEU A 261 -2.74 -4.58 5.40
C LEU A 261 -2.71 -5.83 4.52
N CYS A 262 -2.11 -5.73 3.33
CA CYS A 262 -2.03 -6.84 2.39
C CYS A 262 -0.96 -7.86 2.80
N GLU A 263 -1.14 -9.08 2.30
CA GLU A 263 -0.25 -10.21 2.53
C GLU A 263 0.57 -10.49 1.26
N LEU A 264 1.82 -10.87 1.45
CA LEU A 264 2.73 -11.26 0.39
C LEU A 264 3.29 -12.66 0.68
N THR A 265 3.28 -13.53 -0.32
CA THR A 265 3.89 -14.86 -0.22
C THR A 265 5.41 -14.77 -0.03
N LYS A 266 6.03 -13.80 -0.71
CA LYS A 266 7.44 -13.47 -0.56
C LYS A 266 7.54 -12.04 0.01
N PRO A 267 7.99 -11.87 1.25
CA PRO A 267 8.14 -10.54 1.85
C PRO A 267 9.06 -9.61 1.05
N SER A 268 10.07 -10.16 0.36
CA SER A 268 10.99 -9.40 -0.51
C SER A 268 10.31 -8.69 -1.69
N ASP A 269 9.09 -9.10 -2.04
CA ASP A 269 8.34 -8.47 -3.13
C ASP A 269 7.62 -7.19 -2.71
N LYS A 270 7.71 -6.78 -1.43
CA LYS A 270 6.91 -5.70 -0.87
C LYS A 270 7.01 -4.38 -1.63
N LEU A 271 8.21 -3.93 -1.93
CA LEU A 271 8.41 -2.72 -2.72
C LEU A 271 8.24 -2.95 -4.23
N VAL A 272 8.54 -4.15 -4.72
CA VAL A 272 8.35 -4.53 -6.13
C VAL A 272 6.85 -4.50 -6.49
N ALA A 273 5.99 -5.07 -5.62
CA ALA A 273 4.53 -5.07 -5.83
C ALA A 273 3.87 -3.68 -5.65
N LEU A 274 4.63 -2.67 -5.24
CA LEU A 274 4.19 -1.27 -5.12
C LEU A 274 4.85 -0.36 -6.16
N SER A 275 5.92 -0.84 -6.84
CA SER A 275 6.77 -0.02 -7.70
C SER A 275 6.01 0.66 -8.84
N GLY A 276 5.01 -0.01 -9.41
CA GLY A 276 4.18 0.58 -10.45
C GLY A 276 3.42 1.83 -10.01
N LEU A 277 2.91 1.84 -8.78
CA LEU A 277 2.30 3.04 -8.20
C LEU A 277 3.35 4.11 -7.89
N ALA A 278 4.55 3.70 -7.45
CA ALA A 278 5.66 4.63 -7.21
C ALA A 278 6.11 5.30 -8.51
N HIS A 279 6.21 4.55 -9.62
CA HIS A 279 6.53 5.12 -10.94
C HIS A 279 5.51 6.17 -11.40
N LEU A 280 4.21 5.88 -11.28
CA LEU A 280 3.16 6.85 -11.62
C LEU A 280 3.23 8.10 -10.74
N PHE A 281 3.43 7.91 -9.44
CA PHE A 281 3.50 9.01 -8.50
C PHE A 281 4.76 9.85 -8.70
N GLN A 282 5.91 9.22 -8.99
CA GLN A 282 7.14 9.90 -9.35
C GLN A 282 6.98 10.71 -10.64
N ALA A 283 6.39 10.11 -11.68
CA ALA A 283 6.12 10.81 -12.92
C ALA A 283 5.17 12.00 -12.74
N ALA A 284 4.22 11.89 -11.82
CA ALA A 284 3.27 12.95 -11.51
C ALA A 284 3.87 14.07 -10.64
N THR A 285 4.79 13.78 -9.73
CA THR A 285 5.30 14.75 -8.74
C THR A 285 6.72 15.21 -9.00
N GLY A 286 7.50 14.50 -9.82
CA GLY A 286 8.93 14.75 -10.06
C GLY A 286 9.82 14.49 -8.84
N GLN A 287 9.31 13.85 -7.79
CA GLN A 287 10.02 13.63 -6.53
C GLN A 287 10.88 12.38 -6.55
N GLU A 288 11.99 12.38 -5.80
CA GLU A 288 12.88 11.25 -5.65
C GLU A 288 12.30 10.22 -4.64
N TYR A 289 12.17 8.98 -5.11
CA TYR A 289 11.68 7.86 -4.30
C TYR A 289 12.84 7.14 -3.63
N VAL A 290 12.69 6.83 -2.33
CA VAL A 290 13.73 6.14 -1.55
C VAL A 290 13.08 5.11 -0.63
N ALA A 291 13.29 3.83 -0.92
CA ALA A 291 12.88 2.70 -0.08
C ALA A 291 11.43 2.77 0.46
N GLY A 292 10.47 3.11 -0.38
CA GLY A 292 9.04 3.12 -0.02
C GLY A 292 8.46 4.49 0.32
N VAL A 293 9.27 5.56 0.30
CA VAL A 293 8.88 6.93 0.67
C VAL A 293 9.51 7.99 -0.24
N TRP A 294 9.18 9.26 -0.05
CA TRP A 294 9.64 10.38 -0.88
C TRP A 294 10.68 11.21 -0.12
N LYS A 295 11.87 11.37 -0.71
CA LYS A 295 13.05 11.99 -0.09
C LYS A 295 12.78 13.40 0.42
N SER A 296 12.03 14.21 -0.32
CA SER A 296 11.78 15.61 0.03
C SER A 296 11.00 15.83 1.33
N ARG A 297 10.32 14.77 1.83
CA ARG A 297 9.60 14.74 3.10
C ARG A 297 10.00 13.56 3.97
N LEU A 298 11.25 13.12 3.84
CA LEU A 298 11.70 11.90 4.52
C LEU A 298 11.51 11.97 6.04
N GLN A 299 11.79 13.11 6.66
CA GLN A 299 11.60 13.26 8.10
C GLN A 299 10.15 13.04 8.53
N GLU A 300 9.15 13.46 7.73
CA GLU A 300 7.74 13.21 7.99
C GLU A 300 7.38 11.72 7.78
N PHE A 301 8.00 11.07 6.78
CA PHE A 301 7.80 9.67 6.51
C PHE A 301 8.46 8.71 7.51
N LEU A 302 9.37 9.18 8.37
CA LEU A 302 9.89 8.39 9.49
C LEU A 302 8.85 8.20 10.60
N ASP A 303 7.78 9.01 10.61
CA ASP A 303 6.75 9.02 11.64
C ASP A 303 5.64 8.02 11.32
N TRP A 304 5.92 6.75 11.55
CA TRP A 304 4.97 5.65 11.46
C TRP A 304 5.09 4.72 12.67
N ARG A 305 4.02 3.97 12.95
CA ARG A 305 3.99 3.01 14.06
C ARG A 305 3.21 1.76 13.71
N VAL A 306 3.42 0.71 14.48
CA VAL A 306 2.76 -0.58 14.34
C VAL A 306 1.85 -0.82 15.55
N TYR A 307 0.57 -1.06 15.32
CA TYR A 307 -0.37 -1.39 16.41
C TYR A 307 -0.53 -2.88 16.64
N LYS A 308 -0.32 -3.68 15.60
CA LYS A 308 -0.41 -5.14 15.66
C LYS A 308 0.89 -5.72 15.10
N PRO A 309 1.95 -5.71 15.90
CA PRO A 309 3.24 -6.21 15.48
C PRO A 309 3.15 -7.68 15.08
N ARG A 310 3.92 -8.08 14.10
CA ARG A 310 4.11 -9.47 13.65
C ARG A 310 5.54 -9.91 13.93
N ALA A 311 5.81 -11.19 13.75
CA ALA A 311 7.19 -11.70 13.84
C ALA A 311 8.10 -10.97 12.84
N LYS A 312 9.36 -10.78 13.22
CA LYS A 312 10.37 -10.17 12.35
C LYS A 312 10.52 -11.01 11.07
N VAL A 313 10.50 -10.34 9.93
CA VAL A 313 10.76 -10.97 8.64
C VAL A 313 12.23 -11.34 8.55
N SER A 314 12.54 -12.59 8.25
CA SER A 314 13.92 -13.08 8.15
C SER A 314 14.64 -12.60 6.89
N THR A 315 13.89 -12.28 5.83
CA THR A 315 14.43 -11.81 4.55
C THR A 315 14.51 -10.29 4.55
N TYR A 316 15.63 -9.74 4.13
CA TYR A 316 15.78 -8.30 3.95
C TYR A 316 14.82 -7.78 2.88
N CYS A 317 14.02 -6.78 3.22
CA CYS A 317 13.04 -6.15 2.33
C CYS A 317 13.38 -4.66 2.09
N ALA A 318 13.81 -3.98 3.14
CA ALA A 318 14.15 -2.56 3.15
C ALA A 318 14.96 -2.20 4.41
N PRO A 319 15.61 -1.03 4.47
CA PRO A 319 16.27 -0.52 5.67
C PRO A 319 15.28 -0.37 6.83
N SER A 320 15.76 -0.48 8.07
CA SER A 320 14.91 -0.47 9.27
C SER A 320 14.06 0.80 9.42
N TRP A 321 14.54 1.93 8.93
CA TRP A 321 13.82 3.20 8.94
C TRP A 321 12.64 3.27 7.95
N SER A 322 12.60 2.38 6.97
CA SER A 322 11.49 2.26 6.03
C SER A 322 10.36 1.40 6.61
N TRP A 323 9.13 1.84 6.42
CA TRP A 323 7.94 1.06 6.75
C TRP A 323 7.91 -0.32 6.04
N ALA A 324 8.61 -0.44 4.93
CA ALA A 324 8.66 -1.67 4.15
C ALA A 324 9.51 -2.78 4.80
N SER A 325 10.31 -2.46 5.82
CA SER A 325 11.07 -3.44 6.61
C SER A 325 10.19 -4.34 7.46
N ILE A 326 8.93 -3.94 7.71
CA ILE A 326 8.01 -4.58 8.65
C ILE A 326 7.02 -5.50 7.94
N GLY A 327 6.72 -6.64 8.54
CA GLY A 327 5.78 -7.65 8.00
C GLY A 327 4.30 -7.43 8.35
N GLY A 328 3.91 -6.31 8.98
CA GLY A 328 2.55 -6.06 9.46
C GLY A 328 1.96 -4.73 9.05
N PRO A 329 0.73 -4.44 9.51
CA PRO A 329 0.05 -3.19 9.24
C PRO A 329 0.81 -2.02 9.87
N VAL A 330 1.05 -1.00 9.07
CA VAL A 330 1.75 0.23 9.47
C VAL A 330 0.77 1.39 9.42
N GLN A 331 0.79 2.22 10.45
CA GLN A 331 0.04 3.46 10.48
C GLN A 331 0.99 4.65 10.43
N PRO A 332 1.04 5.39 9.31
CA PRO A 332 1.67 6.70 9.27
C PRO A 332 0.97 7.67 10.23
N CYS A 333 1.75 8.43 11.00
CA CYS A 333 1.19 9.36 12.00
C CYS A 333 0.76 10.70 11.40
N GLY A 334 1.12 10.97 10.14
CA GLY A 334 0.68 12.15 9.40
C GLY A 334 1.26 13.48 9.90
N ILE A 335 0.80 14.56 9.28
CA ILE A 335 1.17 15.93 9.66
C ILE A 335 0.19 16.43 10.71
N THR A 336 0.71 16.78 11.89
CA THR A 336 -0.06 17.43 12.96
C THR A 336 0.10 18.94 12.86
N ASN A 337 -0.99 19.69 12.97
CA ASN A 337 -0.95 21.16 12.92
C ASN A 337 -0.07 21.70 14.05
N GLY A 338 0.82 22.64 13.73
CA GLY A 338 1.76 23.21 14.68
C GLY A 338 2.92 22.31 15.08
N SER A 339 3.11 21.17 14.38
CA SER A 339 4.27 20.31 14.64
C SER A 339 5.57 20.93 14.14
N ILE A 340 6.62 20.79 14.93
CA ILE A 340 7.99 21.16 14.59
C ILE A 340 8.84 19.89 14.64
N TYR A 341 9.57 19.64 13.55
CA TYR A 341 10.51 18.52 13.48
C TYR A 341 11.82 18.87 14.17
N LEU A 342 12.32 17.97 14.99
CA LEU A 342 13.47 18.14 15.88
C LEU A 342 14.72 17.44 15.32
N LEU A 343 14.58 16.71 14.24
CA LEU A 343 15.69 16.10 13.53
C LEU A 343 15.85 16.68 12.13
N SER A 344 17.06 16.58 11.59
CA SER A 344 17.39 16.90 10.21
C SER A 344 17.99 15.68 9.53
N VAL A 345 17.51 15.34 8.34
CA VAL A 345 18.13 14.32 7.48
C VAL A 345 19.29 14.98 6.74
N LEU A 346 20.50 14.47 6.94
CA LEU A 346 21.74 15.00 6.36
C LEU A 346 22.11 14.28 5.05
N ASP A 347 21.91 12.95 5.04
CA ASP A 347 22.24 12.12 3.88
C ASP A 347 21.28 10.92 3.77
N VAL A 348 21.10 10.46 2.54
CA VAL A 348 20.26 9.29 2.20
C VAL A 348 20.99 8.48 1.16
N ASN A 349 21.30 7.25 1.50
CA ASN A 349 21.96 6.32 0.59
C ASN A 349 21.13 5.03 0.47
N VAL A 350 20.66 4.71 -0.73
CA VAL A 350 19.87 3.50 -1.01
C VAL A 350 20.39 2.84 -2.28
N SER A 351 20.67 1.55 -2.20
CA SER A 351 21.07 0.72 -3.34
C SER A 351 19.87 -0.10 -3.81
N HIS A 352 19.56 -0.01 -5.09
CA HIS A 352 18.43 -0.67 -5.75
C HIS A 352 18.87 -1.77 -6.71
N SER A 353 17.96 -2.65 -7.09
CA SER A 353 18.14 -3.53 -8.24
C SER A 353 18.29 -2.70 -9.53
N MET A 354 19.10 -3.19 -10.47
CA MET A 354 19.38 -2.50 -11.74
C MET A 354 18.17 -2.51 -12.70
N ILE A 355 17.22 -3.44 -12.53
CA ILE A 355 16.09 -3.61 -13.46
C ILE A 355 14.95 -2.63 -13.13
N ASP A 356 14.62 -2.49 -11.84
CA ASP A 356 13.63 -1.53 -11.39
C ASP A 356 14.18 -0.73 -10.19
N PRO A 357 14.57 0.54 -10.39
CA PRO A 357 15.14 1.37 -9.34
C PRO A 357 14.11 1.78 -8.27
N LEU A 358 12.81 1.64 -8.51
CA LEU A 358 11.76 1.91 -7.52
C LEU A 358 11.23 0.64 -6.84
N GLY A 359 11.69 -0.53 -7.29
CA GLY A 359 11.28 -1.83 -6.78
C GLY A 359 12.18 -2.32 -5.64
N ARG A 360 13.00 -3.31 -5.94
CA ARG A 360 13.80 -4.03 -4.95
C ARG A 360 14.96 -3.20 -4.41
N VAL A 361 14.97 -3.01 -3.08
CA VAL A 361 16.08 -2.39 -2.34
C VAL A 361 17.06 -3.48 -1.89
N LEU A 362 18.36 -3.25 -2.12
CA LEU A 362 19.44 -4.15 -1.74
C LEU A 362 20.09 -3.76 -0.41
N SER A 363 20.22 -2.47 -0.17
CA SER A 363 20.69 -1.89 1.10
C SER A 363 20.29 -0.43 1.20
N GLY A 364 20.31 0.13 2.42
CA GLY A 364 20.04 1.56 2.57
C GLY A 364 20.37 2.07 3.95
N SER A 365 20.72 3.36 4.04
CA SER A 365 20.95 4.06 5.29
C SER A 365 20.57 5.52 5.16
N ILE A 366 20.26 6.14 6.30
CA ILE A 366 20.11 7.59 6.44
C ILE A 366 21.04 8.10 7.49
N VAL A 367 21.60 9.28 7.30
CA VAL A 367 22.34 10.02 8.31
C VAL A 367 21.44 11.14 8.82
N VAL A 368 21.20 11.16 10.11
CA VAL A 368 20.32 12.15 10.74
C VAL A 368 21.06 12.86 11.89
N LYS A 369 20.70 14.13 12.09
CA LYS A 369 21.13 14.93 13.24
C LYS A 369 19.92 15.22 14.10
N GLY A 370 19.96 14.84 15.39
CA GLY A 370 18.85 15.03 16.32
C GLY A 370 19.24 14.70 17.75
N LEU A 371 18.29 14.88 18.67
CA LEU A 371 18.46 14.50 20.08
C LEU A 371 18.32 12.99 20.21
N VAL A 372 19.40 12.33 20.64
CA VAL A 372 19.45 10.89 20.92
C VAL A 372 19.70 10.69 22.41
N ILE A 373 18.83 9.97 23.09
CA ILE A 373 18.90 9.71 24.54
C ILE A 373 18.89 8.21 24.77
N GLU A 374 19.81 7.72 25.54
CA GLU A 374 19.81 6.33 26.04
C GLU A 374 18.75 6.20 27.14
N ILE A 375 17.91 5.19 27.04
CA ILE A 375 16.86 4.88 28.02
C ILE A 375 17.04 3.47 28.58
N SER A 376 16.68 3.28 29.83
CA SER A 376 16.35 1.98 30.38
C SER A 376 14.83 1.79 30.43
N TYR A 377 14.42 0.55 30.34
CA TYR A 377 13.03 0.17 30.16
C TYR A 377 12.61 -0.78 31.29
N HIS A 378 11.43 -0.54 31.86
CA HIS A 378 10.85 -1.39 32.90
C HIS A 378 9.56 -2.04 32.41
N THR A 379 9.54 -3.37 32.40
CA THR A 379 8.45 -4.18 31.82
C THR A 379 7.24 -4.33 32.75
N SER A 380 7.34 -4.01 34.04
CA SER A 380 6.48 -4.58 35.07
C SER A 380 5.16 -3.83 35.39
N ASP A 381 4.91 -2.60 34.91
CA ASP A 381 3.94 -1.79 35.63
C ASP A 381 2.66 -1.29 34.90
N HIS A 382 2.45 -1.54 33.60
CA HIS A 382 1.30 -0.92 32.91
C HIS A 382 0.65 -1.79 31.82
N GLU A 383 -0.65 -1.68 31.68
CA GLU A 383 -1.41 -2.32 30.61
C GLU A 383 -1.27 -1.57 29.27
N GLY A 384 -1.29 -2.32 28.17
CA GLY A 384 -1.26 -1.77 26.80
C GLY A 384 0.12 -1.28 26.36
N SER A 385 0.17 -0.12 25.71
CA SER A 385 1.40 0.50 25.18
C SER A 385 2.10 1.45 26.16
N LEU A 386 1.46 1.82 27.28
CA LEU A 386 2.02 2.75 28.26
C LEU A 386 3.12 2.04 29.05
N ARG A 387 4.28 2.68 29.16
CA ARG A 387 5.46 2.13 29.86
C ARG A 387 6.18 3.21 30.63
N ARG A 388 6.86 2.79 31.71
CA ARG A 388 7.83 3.63 32.42
C ARG A 388 9.20 3.47 31.77
N ILE A 389 9.80 4.60 31.41
CA ILE A 389 11.17 4.67 30.88
C ILE A 389 12.01 5.58 31.78
N GLU A 390 13.29 5.33 31.89
CA GLU A 390 14.23 6.15 32.63
C GLU A 390 15.34 6.65 31.72
N ALA A 391 15.67 7.92 31.84
CA ALA A 391 16.77 8.58 31.16
C ALA A 391 17.45 9.58 32.09
N ASP A 392 18.77 9.54 32.20
CA ASP A 392 19.58 10.45 33.06
C ASP A 392 19.02 10.58 34.48
N GLY A 393 18.59 9.46 35.07
CA GLY A 393 18.05 9.42 36.46
C GLY A 393 16.64 10.03 36.59
N LYS A 394 15.97 10.35 35.50
CA LYS A 394 14.59 10.85 35.47
C LYS A 394 13.67 9.78 34.91
N SER A 395 12.48 9.64 35.50
CA SER A 395 11.47 8.67 35.09
C SER A 395 10.33 9.35 34.33
N PHE A 396 9.86 8.71 33.23
CA PHE A 396 8.82 9.19 32.34
C PHE A 396 7.80 8.10 32.06
N LEU A 397 6.55 8.50 31.81
CA LEU A 397 5.53 7.62 31.25
C LEU A 397 5.37 7.91 29.75
N ALA A 398 5.63 6.92 28.91
CA ALA A 398 5.52 7.03 27.46
C ALA A 398 4.75 5.86 26.86
N HIS A 399 4.05 6.12 25.77
CA HIS A 399 3.53 5.04 24.94
C HIS A 399 4.64 4.50 24.06
N ILE A 400 4.87 3.20 24.14
CA ILE A 400 5.90 2.46 23.41
C ILE A 400 5.24 1.51 22.43
N TYR A 401 5.64 1.57 21.18
CA TYR A 401 5.16 0.72 20.09
C TYR A 401 6.34 0.02 19.44
N GLY A 402 6.51 -1.28 19.74
CA GLY A 402 7.53 -2.10 19.08
C GLY A 402 7.15 -2.41 17.62
N ASP A 403 8.12 -2.43 16.75
CA ASP A 403 7.89 -2.69 15.32
C ASP A 403 7.63 -4.18 15.05
N THR A 404 8.07 -5.10 15.92
CA THR A 404 7.88 -6.54 15.79
C THR A 404 7.48 -7.19 17.12
N LEU A 405 6.91 -8.41 17.08
CA LEU A 405 6.59 -9.20 18.28
C LEU A 405 7.83 -9.54 19.12
N ASN A 406 8.96 -9.71 18.47
CA ASN A 406 10.23 -10.06 19.11
C ASN A 406 11.04 -8.82 19.54
N THR A 407 10.45 -7.63 19.47
CA THR A 407 10.99 -6.46 20.14
C THR A 407 10.73 -6.64 21.64
N HIS A 408 11.40 -7.66 22.24
CA HIS A 408 11.43 -7.83 23.69
C HIS A 408 12.30 -6.71 24.23
N PHE A 409 11.65 -5.76 24.84
CA PHE A 409 12.33 -4.84 25.72
C PHE A 409 12.55 -5.62 27.03
N GLU A 410 13.59 -6.45 27.07
CA GLU A 410 14.03 -7.10 28.32
C GLU A 410 14.58 -6.03 29.26
N ASP A 411 14.37 -6.21 30.57
CA ASP A 411 15.00 -5.37 31.57
C ASP A 411 16.53 -5.37 31.32
N GLU A 412 17.13 -4.17 31.25
CA GLU A 412 18.55 -3.92 30.95
C GLU A 412 18.96 -3.82 29.47
N THR A 413 18.04 -4.02 28.49
CA THR A 413 18.38 -3.74 27.08
C THR A 413 18.57 -2.22 26.91
N ARG A 414 19.73 -1.80 26.41
CA ARG A 414 19.98 -0.39 26.09
C ARG A 414 19.24 -0.01 24.82
N VAL A 415 18.26 0.86 24.98
CA VAL A 415 17.44 1.40 23.90
C VAL A 415 17.69 2.90 23.80
N TYR A 416 17.65 3.43 22.59
CA TYR A 416 17.87 4.84 22.35
C TYR A 416 16.59 5.48 21.79
N CYS A 417 16.23 6.64 22.32
CA CYS A 417 15.15 7.47 21.81
C CYS A 417 15.71 8.57 20.91
N LEU A 418 15.30 8.63 19.66
CA LEU A 418 15.56 9.74 18.76
C LEU A 418 14.33 10.62 18.68
N ALA A 419 14.39 11.85 19.17
CA ALA A 419 13.30 12.82 19.09
C ALA A 419 13.01 13.20 17.61
N LEU A 420 11.78 13.02 17.17
CA LEU A 420 11.37 13.26 15.78
C LEU A 420 10.63 14.58 15.63
N LYS A 421 9.51 14.73 16.34
CA LYS A 421 8.68 15.95 16.28
C LYS A 421 8.02 16.27 17.61
N CYS A 422 7.81 17.56 17.86
CA CYS A 422 7.00 18.08 18.96
C CYS A 422 5.78 18.83 18.39
N TYR A 423 4.62 18.70 19.02
CA TYR A 423 3.40 19.37 18.58
C TYR A 423 2.48 19.69 19.74
N PRO A 424 1.65 20.77 19.61
CA PRO A 424 0.64 21.15 20.60
C PRO A 424 -0.55 20.19 20.56
N VAL A 425 -1.01 19.77 21.72
CA VAL A 425 -2.26 19.03 21.92
C VAL A 425 -3.34 20.00 22.32
N HIS A 426 -4.45 20.02 21.61
CA HIS A 426 -5.58 20.88 21.85
C HIS A 426 -6.77 20.09 22.38
N LYS A 427 -7.51 20.68 23.34
CA LYS A 427 -8.82 20.21 23.76
C LYS A 427 -9.86 21.26 23.32
N GLY A 428 -10.57 20.96 22.24
CA GLY A 428 -11.33 21.96 21.52
C GLY A 428 -10.41 23.01 20.88
N ASN A 429 -10.69 24.29 21.08
CA ASN A 429 -9.88 25.41 20.56
C ASN A 429 -8.76 25.85 21.53
N PHE A 430 -8.60 25.21 22.67
CA PHE A 430 -7.65 25.60 23.70
C PHE A 430 -6.39 24.69 23.67
N PHE A 431 -5.21 25.32 23.78
CA PHE A 431 -3.96 24.62 24.05
C PHE A 431 -4.10 23.88 25.38
N HIS A 432 -3.80 22.58 25.38
CA HIS A 432 -3.91 21.75 26.57
C HIS A 432 -2.53 21.31 27.08
N ASP A 433 -1.69 20.79 26.15
CA ASP A 433 -0.39 20.24 26.50
C ASP A 433 0.50 20.10 25.25
N LEU A 434 1.68 19.55 25.43
CA LEU A 434 2.60 19.18 24.36
C LEU A 434 2.74 17.67 24.24
N ALA A 435 3.04 17.23 23.04
CA ALA A 435 3.37 15.85 22.74
C ALA A 435 4.70 15.79 21.97
N LEU A 436 5.54 14.82 22.31
CA LEU A 436 6.78 14.46 21.63
C LEU A 436 6.65 13.07 21.06
N MET A 437 6.93 12.94 19.78
CA MET A 437 7.04 11.66 19.09
C MET A 437 8.46 11.40 18.62
N GLY A 438 8.85 10.13 18.58
CA GLY A 438 10.16 9.76 18.08
C GLY A 438 10.35 8.28 17.85
N LEU A 439 11.52 7.92 17.42
CA LEU A 439 11.91 6.56 17.08
C LEU A 439 12.62 5.89 18.25
N LEU A 440 12.37 4.60 18.43
CA LEU A 440 13.16 3.72 19.26
C LEU A 440 14.23 3.04 18.42
N LEU A 441 15.45 3.10 18.87
CA LEU A 441 16.62 2.63 18.15
C LEU A 441 17.40 1.61 18.99
N HIS A 442 17.90 0.60 18.29
CA HIS A 442 18.90 -0.34 18.81
C HIS A 442 20.25 -0.01 18.19
N ARG A 443 21.31 -0.01 19.00
CA ARG A 443 22.67 0.24 18.53
C ARG A 443 23.29 -1.07 18.03
N GLU A 444 23.69 -1.10 16.76
CA GLU A 444 24.19 -2.32 16.11
C GLU A 444 25.62 -2.69 16.52
N SER A 445 26.43 -1.70 16.89
CA SER A 445 27.82 -1.90 17.30
C SER A 445 28.23 -0.92 18.38
N GLN A 446 29.01 -1.36 19.35
CA GLN A 446 29.54 -0.47 20.41
C GLN A 446 30.56 0.57 19.89
N THR A 447 31.14 0.32 18.70
CA THR A 447 32.21 1.16 18.15
C THR A 447 31.72 2.12 17.06
N ALA A 448 30.52 1.87 16.47
CA ALA A 448 29.96 2.69 15.40
C ALA A 448 28.71 3.45 15.86
N SER A 449 28.48 4.64 15.31
CA SER A 449 27.22 5.40 15.47
C SER A 449 26.13 4.87 14.54
N GLU A 450 26.04 3.53 14.40
CA GLU A 450 25.06 2.84 13.57
C GLU A 450 23.94 2.24 14.40
N PHE A 451 22.73 2.50 13.96
CA PHE A 451 21.51 2.12 14.67
C PHE A 451 20.52 1.45 13.71
N SER A 452 19.69 0.58 14.24
CA SER A 452 18.46 0.11 13.57
C SER A 452 17.24 0.59 14.33
N ARG A 453 16.19 0.91 13.59
CA ARG A 453 14.90 1.23 14.16
C ARG A 453 14.24 -0.05 14.66
N ILE A 454 13.68 0.02 15.88
CA ILE A 454 12.97 -1.08 16.54
C ILE A 454 11.56 -0.71 17.01
N GLY A 455 11.20 0.58 16.93
CA GLY A 455 9.88 1.02 17.37
C GLY A 455 9.68 2.52 17.30
N HIS A 456 8.59 2.94 17.92
CA HIS A 456 8.15 4.32 18.03
C HIS A 456 7.72 4.64 19.47
N PHE A 457 7.95 5.87 19.92
CA PHE A 457 7.49 6.31 21.24
C PHE A 457 6.68 7.60 21.14
N HIS A 458 5.80 7.80 22.13
CA HIS A 458 4.99 8.99 22.27
C HIS A 458 4.96 9.42 23.74
N LEU A 459 5.53 10.59 24.03
CA LEU A 459 5.61 11.20 25.36
C LEU A 459 4.65 12.39 25.42
N MET A 460 3.88 12.48 26.50
CA MET A 460 2.93 13.56 26.74
C MET A 460 3.36 14.40 27.95
N GLY A 461 3.03 15.67 27.92
CA GLY A 461 3.23 16.58 29.03
C GLY A 461 4.43 17.51 28.85
N THR A 462 4.17 18.83 28.91
CA THR A 462 5.18 19.89 28.74
C THR A 462 6.37 19.69 29.68
N ASP A 463 6.13 19.42 30.96
CA ASP A 463 7.16 19.22 31.97
C ASP A 463 8.03 17.97 31.68
N SER A 464 7.41 16.89 31.23
CA SER A 464 8.10 15.66 30.82
C SER A 464 8.98 15.91 29.59
N ILE A 465 8.48 16.66 28.61
CA ILE A 465 9.19 16.99 27.37
C ILE A 465 10.40 17.89 27.64
N GLU A 466 10.25 18.89 28.51
CA GLU A 466 11.38 19.73 28.93
C GLU A 466 12.46 18.93 29.70
N LYS A 467 12.03 18.06 30.60
CA LYS A 467 12.94 17.14 31.33
C LYS A 467 13.61 16.14 30.39
N PHE A 468 12.96 15.78 29.28
CA PHE A 468 13.53 14.93 28.24
C PHE A 468 14.56 15.63 27.34
N GLY A 469 14.81 16.94 27.51
CA GLY A 469 15.84 17.68 26.80
C GLY A 469 15.35 18.54 25.64
N ILE A 470 14.05 18.82 25.57
CA ILE A 470 13.48 19.76 24.60
C ILE A 470 13.28 21.12 25.26
N ARG A 471 13.95 22.16 24.74
CA ARG A 471 13.73 23.55 25.18
C ARG A 471 12.51 24.12 24.50
N ILE A 472 11.64 24.75 25.26
CA ILE A 472 10.43 25.39 24.78
C ILE A 472 10.57 26.90 24.95
N SER A 473 10.65 27.63 23.83
CA SER A 473 10.67 29.09 23.85
C SER A 473 9.25 29.63 23.65
N ARG A 474 8.80 30.50 24.56
CA ARG A 474 7.47 31.15 24.50
C ARG A 474 7.67 32.65 24.31
N GLU A 475 7.50 33.13 23.08
CA GLU A 475 7.41 34.57 22.80
C GLU A 475 5.96 35.00 22.82
N LYS A 476 5.65 36.17 23.45
CA LYS A 476 4.27 36.69 23.51
C LYS A 476 3.75 36.94 22.08
N GLY A 477 2.69 36.22 21.75
CA GLY A 477 2.02 36.39 20.43
C GLY A 477 2.52 35.50 19.31
N SER A 478 3.56 34.72 19.53
CA SER A 478 4.07 33.74 18.56
C SER A 478 3.79 32.30 19.00
N PRO A 479 3.64 31.33 18.07
CA PRO A 479 3.58 29.93 18.42
C PRO A 479 4.89 29.52 19.14
N PRO A 480 4.85 28.56 20.10
CA PRO A 480 6.03 28.15 20.83
C PRO A 480 7.09 27.58 19.89
N GLY A 481 8.34 28.02 20.08
CA GLY A 481 9.51 27.45 19.41
C GLY A 481 10.03 26.25 20.22
N TYR A 482 10.52 25.23 19.53
CA TYR A 482 11.10 24.04 20.14
C TYR A 482 12.51 23.82 19.62
N SER A 483 13.45 23.51 20.50
CA SER A 483 14.84 23.15 20.16
C SER A 483 15.36 22.07 21.09
N THR A 484 16.31 21.28 20.62
CA THR A 484 17.00 20.28 21.43
C THR A 484 18.15 20.92 22.23
N VAL A 485 18.39 20.43 23.44
CA VAL A 485 19.55 20.88 24.30
C VAL A 485 20.84 20.44 23.63
N ASP A 486 20.90 19.19 23.19
CA ASP A 486 22.02 18.57 22.49
C ASP A 486 21.55 17.89 21.19
N SER A 487 22.49 17.67 20.29
CA SER A 487 22.19 16.92 19.06
C SER A 487 23.39 16.07 18.65
N SER A 488 23.13 14.83 18.30
CA SER A 488 24.10 13.87 17.79
C SER A 488 23.85 13.58 16.31
N VAL A 489 24.92 13.22 15.60
CA VAL A 489 24.82 12.69 14.23
C VAL A 489 24.93 11.18 14.29
N ILE A 490 23.92 10.51 13.80
CA ILE A 490 23.82 9.05 13.78
C ILE A 490 23.44 8.54 12.40
N LYS A 491 23.77 7.27 12.14
CA LYS A 491 23.39 6.55 10.93
C LYS A 491 22.35 5.49 11.28
N ILE A 492 21.23 5.47 10.57
CA ILE A 492 20.18 4.45 10.69
C ILE A 492 20.21 3.57 9.42
N ILE A 493 20.35 2.26 9.64
CA ILE A 493 20.49 1.26 8.59
C ILE A 493 19.25 0.40 8.43
#